data_c32f506f3df5a9dfa1cd5b02d86aa7d4
#
_entry.id   c32f506f3df5a9dfa1cd5b02d86aa7d4
#
_cell.length_a   1.000
_cell.length_b   1.000
_cell.length_c   1.000
_cell.angle_alpha   90.00
_cell.angle_beta   90.00
_cell.angle_gamma   90.00
#
_symmetry.space_group_name_H-M   'P 1'
#
loop_
_entity.id
_entity.type
_entity.pdbx_description
1 polymer ?
#
loop_
_entity_poly.entity_id
_entity_poly.type
_entity_poly.pdbx_seq_one_letter_code
_entity_poly.pdbx_strand_id
1 'polypeptide(L)'
;MTNYKIIDADGHVRESIAGLREFIEPRWQRRNLFPNDAWDRDLRGKLGAKPGGPEDQLAAMDQDGIDVMVLYPTAGLHVGSLHERDFATAVTRAYNDWLYHFCKTDPARL
;
A
#
# COMPACT_ATOMS: atom_id res chain seq x y z
N MET A 1 -21.58 -3.78 29.02
CA MET A 1 -20.33 -3.92 28.22
C MET A 1 -20.16 -2.70 27.34
N THR A 2 -19.09 -1.98 27.51
CA THR A 2 -18.70 -0.89 26.62
C THR A 2 -18.14 -1.48 25.34
N ASN A 3 -18.79 -1.18 24.22
CA ASN A 3 -18.35 -1.63 22.90
C ASN A 3 -17.37 -0.57 22.36
N TYR A 4 -16.09 -0.79 22.58
CA TYR A 4 -15.06 0.10 22.05
C TYR A 4 -14.72 -0.30 20.61
N LYS A 5 -14.60 0.70 19.74
CA LYS A 5 -13.97 0.50 18.44
C LYS A 5 -12.48 0.42 18.60
N ILE A 6 -11.88 -0.57 17.98
CA ILE A 6 -10.43 -0.76 17.93
C ILE A 6 -9.94 -0.15 16.63
N ILE A 7 -9.10 0.87 16.74
CA ILE A 7 -8.50 1.56 15.61
C ILE A 7 -6.99 1.29 15.62
N ASP A 8 -6.51 0.62 14.61
CA ASP A 8 -5.07 0.47 14.37
C ASP A 8 -4.59 1.70 13.59
N ALA A 9 -3.76 2.52 14.23
CA ALA A 9 -3.25 3.76 13.64
C ALA A 9 -1.92 3.58 12.89
N ASP A 10 -1.42 2.36 12.75
CA ASP A 10 -0.14 2.06 12.11
C ASP A 10 -0.23 0.79 11.26
N GLY A 11 -1.31 0.66 10.53
CA GLY A 11 -1.48 -0.41 9.56
C GLY A 11 -0.64 -0.17 8.31
N HIS A 12 -0.13 -1.23 7.69
CA HIS A 12 0.62 -1.14 6.45
C HIS A 12 -0.05 -1.97 5.36
N VAL A 13 -0.14 -1.38 4.18
CA VAL A 13 -0.65 -2.06 3.00
C VAL A 13 0.51 -2.69 2.23
N ARG A 14 0.25 -3.85 1.64
CA ARG A 14 1.21 -4.50 0.73
C ARG A 14 0.84 -4.15 -0.70
N GLU A 15 1.64 -3.29 -1.31
CA GLU A 15 1.34 -2.78 -2.64
C GLU A 15 1.50 -3.85 -3.72
N SER A 16 0.59 -3.85 -4.67
CA SER A 16 0.78 -4.48 -5.96
C SER A 16 1.45 -3.49 -6.89
N ILE A 17 2.71 -3.74 -7.26
CA ILE A 17 3.42 -2.85 -8.21
C ILE A 17 2.72 -2.84 -9.57
N ALA A 18 2.19 -3.98 -10.01
CA ALA A 18 1.40 -4.06 -11.23
C ALA A 18 0.13 -3.19 -11.13
N GLY A 19 -0.56 -3.23 -9.97
CA GLY A 19 -1.73 -2.39 -9.71
C GLY A 19 -1.39 -0.91 -9.69
N LEU A 20 -0.28 -0.52 -9.06
CA LEU A 20 0.20 0.87 -9.07
C LEU A 20 0.48 1.39 -10.47
N ARG A 21 1.05 0.55 -11.34
CA ARG A 21 1.35 0.93 -12.73
C ARG A 21 0.12 1.30 -13.55
N GLU A 22 -1.04 0.80 -13.19
CA GLU A 22 -2.29 1.15 -13.87
C GLU A 22 -2.68 2.62 -13.64
N PHE A 23 -2.21 3.23 -12.57
CA PHE A 23 -2.52 4.61 -12.18
C PHE A 23 -1.46 5.62 -12.59
N ILE A 24 -0.27 5.18 -13.00
CA ILE A 24 0.79 6.11 -13.37
C ILE A 24 0.65 6.55 -14.83
N GLU A 25 1.11 7.78 -15.12
CA GLU A 25 1.13 8.31 -16.47
C GLU A 25 1.85 7.37 -17.46
N PRO A 26 1.36 7.22 -18.70
CA PRO A 26 1.90 6.26 -19.68
C PRO A 26 3.41 6.37 -19.89
N ARG A 27 3.98 7.56 -19.86
CA ARG A 27 5.42 7.78 -20.06
C ARG A 27 6.29 7.12 -19.01
N TRP A 28 5.74 6.82 -17.83
CA TRP A 28 6.47 6.25 -16.70
C TRP A 28 6.18 4.76 -16.47
N GLN A 29 5.23 4.18 -17.16
CA GLN A 29 4.73 2.82 -16.86
C GLN A 29 5.77 1.72 -16.98
N ARG A 30 6.82 1.92 -17.77
CA ARG A 30 7.89 0.92 -17.95
C ARG A 30 9.03 1.05 -16.95
N ARG A 31 9.04 2.10 -16.15
CA ARG A 31 10.10 2.31 -15.16
C ARG A 31 9.86 1.47 -13.91
N ASN A 32 10.94 1.12 -13.23
CA ASN A 32 10.86 0.57 -11.89
C ASN A 32 10.42 1.68 -10.92
N LEU A 33 9.24 1.51 -10.30
CA LEU A 33 8.65 2.54 -9.44
C LEU A 33 9.43 2.70 -8.12
N PHE A 34 10.01 1.60 -7.62
CA PHE A 34 10.76 1.60 -6.36
C PHE A 34 12.10 0.87 -6.55
N PRO A 35 13.07 1.49 -7.28
CA PRO A 35 14.30 0.82 -7.68
C PRO A 35 15.21 0.42 -6.51
N ASN A 36 15.07 1.07 -5.37
CA ASN A 36 15.92 0.87 -4.20
C ASN A 36 15.21 0.13 -3.07
N ASP A 37 14.15 -0.59 -3.38
CA ASP A 37 13.45 -1.37 -2.38
C ASP A 37 14.27 -2.60 -1.94
N ALA A 38 15.17 -2.36 -0.98
CA ALA A 38 15.97 -3.42 -0.38
C ALA A 38 15.12 -4.36 0.48
N TRP A 39 14.08 -3.84 1.11
CA TRP A 39 13.20 -4.62 1.97
C TRP A 39 12.49 -5.73 1.21
N ASP A 40 12.00 -5.43 0.03
CA ASP A 40 11.30 -6.43 -0.79
C ASP A 40 12.24 -7.57 -1.17
N ARG A 41 13.52 -7.30 -1.43
CA ARG A 41 14.52 -8.34 -1.72
C ARG A 41 14.82 -9.21 -0.50
N ASP A 42 15.00 -8.60 0.66
CA ASP A 42 15.41 -9.31 1.87
C ASP A 42 14.26 -10.11 2.49
N LEU A 43 13.04 -9.65 2.29
CA LEU A 43 11.84 -10.29 2.84
C LEU A 43 11.16 -11.24 1.88
N ARG A 44 11.46 -11.18 0.60
CA ARG A 44 10.89 -12.11 -0.40
C ARG A 44 11.15 -13.55 -0.03
N GLY A 45 10.09 -14.29 0.16
CA GLY A 45 10.13 -15.70 0.49
C GLY A 45 10.40 -16.02 1.96
N LYS A 46 10.93 -15.11 2.75
CA LYS A 46 11.16 -15.35 4.19
C LYS A 46 9.90 -15.13 5.03
N LEU A 47 9.12 -14.13 4.68
CA LEU A 47 7.88 -13.82 5.38
C LEU A 47 6.62 -14.19 4.58
N GLY A 48 6.79 -14.77 3.40
CA GLY A 48 5.67 -15.10 2.53
C GLY A 48 4.85 -13.89 2.13
N ALA A 49 5.47 -12.71 2.11
CA ALA A 49 4.80 -11.45 1.85
C ALA A 49 4.37 -11.36 0.39
N LYS A 50 3.13 -11.73 0.12
CA LYS A 50 2.50 -11.52 -1.19
C LYS A 50 1.72 -10.22 -1.15
N PRO A 51 1.60 -9.50 -2.29
CA PRO A 51 0.63 -8.42 -2.38
C PRO A 51 -0.74 -8.94 -1.98
N GLY A 52 -1.45 -8.20 -1.14
CA GLY A 52 -2.79 -8.52 -0.73
C GLY A 52 -3.79 -7.50 -1.26
N GLY A 53 -5.01 -7.94 -1.58
CA GLY A 53 -6.11 -7.06 -1.92
C GLY A 53 -6.78 -6.46 -0.67
N PRO A 54 -7.72 -5.53 -0.85
CA PRO A 54 -8.46 -4.94 0.27
C PRO A 54 -9.29 -5.98 1.04
N GLU A 55 -9.80 -7.00 0.36
CA GLU A 55 -10.52 -8.09 1.01
C GLU A 55 -9.63 -8.90 1.95
N ASP A 56 -8.38 -9.15 1.57
CA ASP A 56 -7.40 -9.82 2.42
C ASP A 56 -7.07 -8.98 3.65
N GLN A 57 -6.95 -7.67 3.47
CA GLN A 57 -6.72 -6.72 4.57
C GLN A 57 -7.88 -6.76 5.57
N LEU A 58 -9.11 -6.69 5.07
CA LEU A 58 -10.32 -6.74 5.90
C LEU A 58 -10.44 -8.08 6.65
N ALA A 59 -10.15 -9.18 5.98
CA ALA A 59 -10.17 -10.51 6.61
C ALA A 59 -9.14 -10.62 7.74
N ALA A 60 -7.94 -10.08 7.56
CA ALA A 60 -6.92 -10.04 8.60
C ALA A 60 -7.37 -9.16 9.78
N MET A 61 -7.98 -8.01 9.50
CA MET A 61 -8.55 -7.14 10.54
C MET A 61 -9.64 -7.85 11.34
N ASP A 62 -10.52 -8.58 10.66
CA ASP A 62 -11.58 -9.35 11.34
C ASP A 62 -10.98 -10.41 12.25
N GLN A 63 -9.94 -11.10 11.79
CA GLN A 63 -9.23 -12.12 12.57
C GLN A 63 -8.58 -11.53 13.83
N ASP A 64 -8.05 -10.32 13.74
CA ASP A 64 -7.37 -9.64 14.83
C ASP A 64 -8.31 -8.76 15.68
N GLY A 65 -9.58 -8.65 15.30
CA GLY A 65 -10.58 -7.84 16.01
C GLY A 65 -10.39 -6.34 15.83
N ILE A 66 -9.84 -5.91 14.70
CA ILE A 66 -9.61 -4.49 14.37
C ILE A 66 -10.80 -3.96 13.58
N ASP A 67 -11.43 -2.90 14.06
CA ASP A 67 -12.58 -2.28 13.42
C ASP A 67 -12.19 -1.33 12.28
N VAL A 68 -11.18 -0.50 12.50
CA VAL A 68 -10.69 0.49 11.54
C VAL A 68 -9.18 0.45 11.49
N MET A 69 -8.61 0.58 10.29
CA MET A 69 -7.16 0.62 10.09
C MET A 69 -6.77 1.84 9.27
N VAL A 70 -5.84 2.62 9.80
CA VAL A 70 -5.16 3.67 9.05
C VAL A 70 -4.00 3.03 8.31
N LEU A 71 -4.01 3.13 6.97
CA LEU A 71 -3.06 2.42 6.12
C LEU A 71 -1.90 3.31 5.70
N TYR A 72 -0.69 2.83 5.95
CA TYR A 72 0.55 3.44 5.53
C TYR A 72 1.24 2.60 4.45
N PRO A 73 2.08 3.23 3.61
CA PRO A 73 2.86 2.52 2.61
C PRO A 73 3.85 1.53 3.21
N THR A 74 4.17 0.49 2.44
CA THR A 74 5.34 -0.39 2.65
C THR A 74 6.41 -0.08 1.61
N ALA A 75 6.26 -0.51 0.37
CA ALA A 75 7.19 -0.16 -0.70
C ALA A 75 7.17 1.35 -1.00
N GLY A 76 6.02 1.99 -0.87
CA GLY A 76 5.87 3.43 -1.05
C GLY A 76 6.68 4.30 -0.09
N LEU A 77 7.19 3.75 1.01
CA LEU A 77 8.13 4.46 1.89
C LEU A 77 9.41 4.90 1.17
N HIS A 78 9.76 4.22 0.07
CA HIS A 78 10.96 4.50 -0.70
C HIS A 78 10.80 5.64 -1.71
N VAL A 79 9.63 6.26 -1.80
CA VAL A 79 9.41 7.39 -2.72
C VAL A 79 10.38 8.54 -2.47
N GLY A 80 10.77 8.76 -1.22
CA GLY A 80 11.74 9.78 -0.84
C GLY A 80 13.16 9.58 -1.40
N SER A 81 13.48 8.36 -1.87
CA SER A 81 14.76 8.06 -2.50
C SER A 81 14.77 8.30 -4.02
N LEU A 82 13.64 8.69 -4.59
CA LEU A 82 13.54 9.03 -6.01
C LEU A 82 14.03 10.45 -6.24
N HIS A 83 15.17 10.59 -6.92
CA HIS A 83 15.81 11.90 -7.11
C HIS A 83 15.24 12.70 -8.28
N GLU A 84 14.59 12.03 -9.23
CA GLU A 84 13.95 12.70 -10.37
C GLU A 84 12.58 13.24 -9.94
N ARG A 85 12.47 14.56 -9.84
CA ARG A 85 11.29 15.23 -9.28
C ARG A 85 9.99 14.86 -9.97
N ASP A 86 9.97 14.91 -11.30
CA ASP A 86 8.75 14.63 -12.06
C ASP A 86 8.30 13.18 -11.91
N PHE A 87 9.26 12.27 -11.88
CA PHE A 87 8.98 10.84 -11.66
C PHE A 87 8.48 10.60 -10.23
N ALA A 88 9.11 11.17 -9.23
CA ALA A 88 8.67 11.05 -7.84
C ALA A 88 7.24 11.58 -7.65
N THR A 89 6.92 12.70 -8.28
CA THR A 89 5.57 13.26 -8.27
C THR A 89 4.57 12.33 -8.93
N ALA A 90 4.92 11.77 -10.09
CA ALA A 90 4.05 10.82 -10.80
C ALA A 90 3.80 9.55 -9.99
N VAL A 91 4.83 9.00 -9.36
CA VAL A 91 4.72 7.82 -8.48
C VAL A 91 3.82 8.13 -7.29
N THR A 92 3.99 9.29 -6.65
CA THR A 92 3.18 9.69 -5.48
C THR A 92 1.71 9.85 -5.85
N ARG A 93 1.41 10.47 -6.99
CA ARG A 93 0.03 10.60 -7.47
C ARG A 93 -0.58 9.25 -7.77
N ALA A 94 0.13 8.39 -8.47
CA ALA A 94 -0.33 7.03 -8.78
C ALA A 94 -0.59 6.24 -7.49
N TYR A 95 0.28 6.38 -6.50
CA TYR A 95 0.12 5.74 -5.19
C TYR A 95 -1.17 6.21 -4.49
N ASN A 96 -1.41 7.51 -4.44
CA ASN A 96 -2.60 8.05 -3.80
C ASN A 96 -3.88 7.57 -4.49
N ASP A 97 -3.90 7.54 -5.82
CA ASP A 97 -5.03 7.05 -6.59
C ASP A 97 -5.26 5.55 -6.35
N TRP A 98 -4.19 4.77 -6.35
CA TRP A 98 -4.25 3.35 -6.07
C TRP A 98 -4.79 3.07 -4.65
N LEU A 99 -4.26 3.76 -3.64
CA LEU A 99 -4.70 3.59 -2.25
C LEU A 99 -6.15 4.02 -2.06
N TYR A 100 -6.56 5.09 -2.71
CA TYR A 100 -7.96 5.51 -2.70
C TYR A 100 -8.88 4.40 -3.24
N HIS A 101 -8.54 3.79 -4.36
CA HIS A 101 -9.29 2.67 -4.91
C HIS A 101 -9.27 1.44 -4.00
N PHE A 102 -8.15 1.17 -3.36
CA PHE A 102 -8.03 0.10 -2.38
C PHE A 102 -9.01 0.30 -1.21
N CYS A 103 -9.01 1.49 -0.61
CA CYS A 103 -9.84 1.81 0.54
C CYS A 103 -11.34 1.94 0.20
N LYS A 104 -11.69 2.19 -1.05
CA LYS A 104 -13.10 2.25 -1.50
C LYS A 104 -13.87 0.95 -1.28
N THR A 105 -13.19 -0.16 -1.11
CA THR A 105 -13.83 -1.45 -0.84
C THR A 105 -14.63 -1.42 0.46
N ASP A 106 -14.09 -0.74 1.48
CA ASP A 106 -14.81 -0.49 2.73
C ASP A 106 -14.31 0.83 3.37
N PRO A 107 -14.83 1.98 2.92
CA PRO A 107 -14.34 3.29 3.37
C PRO A 107 -14.68 3.60 4.84
N ALA A 108 -15.48 2.78 5.49
CA ALA A 108 -15.74 2.91 6.93
C ALA A 108 -14.65 2.25 7.78
N ARG A 109 -13.83 1.40 7.18
CA ARG A 109 -12.82 0.60 7.90
C ARG A 109 -11.38 0.81 7.41
N LEU A 110 -11.20 1.24 6.14
CA LEU A 110 -9.89 1.44 5.50
C LEU A 110 -9.64 2.90 5.16
#